data_c1bc6d90aeabc92087dde311704b3267
#
_entry.id   c1bc6d90aeabc92087dde311704b3267
#
_cell.length_a   1.000
_cell.length_b   1.000
_cell.length_c   1.000
_cell.angle_alpha   90.00
_cell.angle_beta   90.00
_cell.angle_gamma   90.00
#
_symmetry.space_group_name_H-M   'P 1'
#
loop_
_entity.id
_entity.type
_entity.pdbx_description
1 polymer ?
#
loop_
_entity_poly.entity_id
_entity_poly.type
_entity_poly.pdbx_seq_one_letter_code
_entity_poly.pdbx_strand_id
1 'polypeptide(L)'
;MQGLVLSGANNFFAVRTPEGNVVRCSIKGKKLKEIRGYYNPLAPGDAVDIEYDTLHPDQGQITALIPRRNGFARWNQKTRSPQLLAANIDLLLCVTTPANPPFRPRFTDRTLVQAAAEDIPTLIIVNKIDLGIPESIRERIRDWQRIGIQVCEVSAKMGEGLESLARLLSGKTCAVTGQSGVGKSSLLNSLDPSLALKTADISFKYDRGIHTTTQGIFLPMTFTAHDGTQLSFNIIDTPGIRHFALWGIKPEEIIFYFPEMEKAAIQCAFGLSCSHIHEHGCRILEELSAGHIHPDRYESWRSMHDELELLTADEY
;
A
#
# COMPACT_ATOMS: atom_id res chain seq x y z
N MET A 1 14.84 13.59 -21.22
CA MET A 1 15.10 13.98 -19.81
C MET A 1 14.31 13.07 -18.87
N GLN A 2 14.78 12.93 -17.64
CA GLN A 2 14.04 12.14 -16.64
C GLN A 2 12.93 12.94 -15.97
N GLY A 3 11.87 12.26 -15.58
CA GLY A 3 10.76 12.85 -14.82
C GLY A 3 10.11 11.84 -13.88
N LEU A 4 9.33 12.33 -12.93
CA LEU A 4 8.60 11.56 -11.93
C LEU A 4 7.10 11.60 -12.23
N VAL A 5 6.47 10.43 -12.36
CA VAL A 5 5.01 10.33 -12.54
C VAL A 5 4.30 10.71 -11.24
N LEU A 6 3.48 11.75 -11.30
CA LEU A 6 2.68 12.23 -10.17
C LEU A 6 1.28 11.60 -10.14
N SER A 7 0.66 11.47 -11.29
CA SER A 7 -0.67 10.87 -11.46
C SER A 7 -0.89 10.44 -12.90
N GLY A 8 -1.92 9.63 -13.15
CA GLY A 8 -2.27 9.27 -14.51
C GLY A 8 -3.75 8.94 -14.65
N ALA A 9 -4.32 9.27 -15.82
CA ALA A 9 -5.67 8.89 -16.21
C ALA A 9 -5.78 8.84 -17.75
N ASN A 10 -6.48 7.84 -18.29
CA ASN A 10 -6.80 7.75 -19.72
C ASN A 10 -5.57 7.90 -20.66
N ASN A 11 -4.44 7.26 -20.33
CA ASN A 11 -3.16 7.35 -21.05
C ASN A 11 -2.46 8.73 -21.00
N PHE A 12 -2.92 9.66 -20.18
CA PHE A 12 -2.21 10.88 -19.87
C PHE A 12 -1.66 10.84 -18.45
N PHE A 13 -0.46 11.36 -18.29
CA PHE A 13 0.29 11.35 -17.03
C PHE A 13 0.79 12.76 -16.73
N ALA A 14 0.63 13.19 -15.48
CA ALA A 14 1.31 14.38 -14.96
C ALA A 14 2.72 13.94 -14.55
N VAL A 15 3.72 14.50 -15.18
CA VAL A 15 5.14 14.16 -14.92
C VAL A 15 5.86 15.40 -14.42
N ARG A 16 6.48 15.31 -13.24
CA ARG A 16 7.32 16.37 -12.67
C ARG A 16 8.75 16.22 -13.18
N THR A 17 9.30 17.28 -13.74
CA THR A 17 10.68 17.36 -14.20
C THR A 17 11.62 17.69 -13.03
N PRO A 18 12.96 17.53 -13.19
CA PRO A 18 13.93 17.92 -12.17
C PRO A 18 13.88 19.42 -11.81
N GLU A 19 13.47 20.27 -12.75
CA GLU A 19 13.30 21.72 -12.53
C GLU A 19 12.02 22.06 -11.75
N GLY A 20 11.19 21.04 -11.46
CA GLY A 20 9.95 21.20 -10.71
C GLY A 20 8.70 21.49 -11.56
N ASN A 21 8.84 21.62 -12.89
CA ASN A 21 7.70 21.81 -13.78
C ASN A 21 6.87 20.55 -13.90
N VAL A 22 5.56 20.70 -14.06
CA VAL A 22 4.65 19.58 -14.33
C VAL A 22 4.24 19.61 -15.80
N VAL A 23 4.56 18.53 -16.50
CA VAL A 23 4.31 18.33 -17.93
C VAL A 23 3.23 17.26 -18.10
N ARG A 24 2.27 17.53 -18.97
CA ARG A 24 1.26 16.56 -19.36
C ARG A 24 1.81 15.64 -20.45
N CYS A 25 2.06 14.38 -20.11
CA CYS A 25 2.69 13.43 -21.00
C CYS A 25 1.72 12.33 -21.45
N SER A 26 1.86 11.90 -22.70
CA SER A 26 1.28 10.67 -23.22
C SER A 26 2.37 9.62 -23.46
N ILE A 27 1.99 8.34 -23.54
CA ILE A 27 2.96 7.28 -23.86
C ILE A 27 3.27 7.28 -25.36
N LYS A 28 4.55 7.33 -25.73
CA LYS A 28 5.02 7.31 -27.13
C LYS A 28 4.81 5.91 -27.76
N GLY A 29 3.80 5.79 -28.61
CA GLY A 29 3.57 4.62 -29.43
C GLY A 29 3.35 3.31 -28.64
N LYS A 30 3.96 2.19 -29.08
CA LYS A 30 3.83 0.87 -28.45
C LYS A 30 4.92 0.57 -27.42
N LYS A 31 5.88 1.46 -27.20
CA LYS A 31 7.11 1.20 -26.42
C LYS A 31 6.89 0.74 -24.97
N LEU A 32 5.81 1.19 -24.31
CA LEU A 32 5.47 0.75 -22.95
C LEU A 32 4.43 -0.38 -22.92
N LYS A 33 3.92 -0.86 -24.08
CA LYS A 33 3.02 -2.03 -24.13
C LYS A 33 3.72 -3.34 -23.77
N GLU A 34 5.05 -3.36 -23.76
CA GLU A 34 5.86 -4.52 -23.35
C GLU A 34 6.01 -4.67 -21.83
N ILE A 35 5.56 -3.69 -21.04
CA ILE A 35 5.42 -3.86 -19.59
C ILE A 35 4.19 -4.74 -19.36
N ARG A 36 4.42 -6.05 -19.54
CA ARG A 36 3.38 -7.08 -19.42
C ARG A 36 2.96 -7.20 -17.97
N GLY A 37 1.66 -7.35 -17.79
CA GLY A 37 1.07 -7.82 -16.55
C GLY A 37 0.14 -6.83 -15.87
N TYR A 38 0.34 -5.52 -15.92
CA TYR A 38 -0.50 -4.56 -15.22
C TYR A 38 -1.57 -3.92 -16.09
N TYR A 39 -2.76 -3.68 -15.50
CA TYR A 39 -3.84 -2.91 -16.12
C TYR A 39 -3.38 -1.51 -16.57
N ASN A 40 -2.52 -0.89 -15.77
CA ASN A 40 -1.91 0.40 -16.05
C ASN A 40 -0.38 0.23 -16.15
N PRO A 41 0.24 0.69 -17.24
CA PRO A 41 1.69 0.51 -17.44
C PRO A 41 2.53 1.35 -16.47
N LEU A 42 1.96 2.46 -15.97
CA LEU A 42 2.63 3.40 -15.08
C LEU A 42 1.76 3.71 -13.85
N ALA A 43 2.43 4.02 -12.74
CA ALA A 43 1.82 4.44 -11.49
C ALA A 43 2.54 5.67 -10.91
N PRO A 44 1.95 6.39 -9.97
CA PRO A 44 2.63 7.43 -9.21
C PRO A 44 3.90 6.88 -8.54
N GLY A 45 5.00 7.64 -8.62
CA GLY A 45 6.30 7.22 -8.15
C GLY A 45 7.20 6.58 -9.22
N ASP A 46 6.69 6.29 -10.42
CA ASP A 46 7.51 5.85 -11.53
C ASP A 46 8.46 6.95 -12.01
N ALA A 47 9.73 6.57 -12.23
CA ALA A 47 10.68 7.40 -12.94
C ALA A 47 10.62 7.06 -14.44
N VAL A 48 10.55 8.07 -15.28
CA VAL A 48 10.37 7.93 -16.73
C VAL A 48 11.30 8.85 -17.51
N ASP A 49 11.65 8.46 -18.74
CA ASP A 49 12.22 9.38 -19.69
C ASP A 49 11.13 10.04 -20.51
N ILE A 50 11.24 11.38 -20.68
CA ILE A 50 10.28 12.18 -21.44
C ILE A 50 10.99 13.00 -22.53
N GLU A 51 10.25 13.24 -23.61
CA GLU A 51 10.56 14.20 -24.67
C GLU A 51 9.47 15.27 -24.68
N TYR A 52 9.84 16.55 -24.69
CA TYR A 52 8.87 17.65 -24.82
C TYR A 52 8.26 17.70 -26.22
N ASP A 53 7.02 18.13 -26.28
CA ASP A 53 6.43 18.56 -27.56
C ASP A 53 7.09 19.88 -27.99
N THR A 54 7.54 19.97 -29.23
CA THR A 54 8.23 21.15 -29.75
C THR A 54 7.30 22.36 -29.93
N LEU A 55 5.99 22.12 -30.06
CA LEU A 55 4.98 23.15 -30.27
C LEU A 55 4.26 23.53 -28.96
N HIS A 56 4.21 22.60 -28.00
CA HIS A 56 3.49 22.75 -26.74
C HIS A 56 4.40 22.42 -25.55
N PRO A 57 5.10 23.40 -24.95
CA PRO A 57 6.08 23.16 -23.89
C PRO A 57 5.51 22.56 -22.59
N ASP A 58 4.18 22.64 -22.40
CA ASP A 58 3.44 22.01 -21.29
C ASP A 58 3.05 20.57 -21.56
N GLN A 59 3.39 20.04 -22.76
CA GLN A 59 3.10 18.67 -23.19
C GLN A 59 4.38 17.90 -23.53
N GLY A 60 4.29 16.58 -23.44
CA GLY A 60 5.41 15.71 -23.75
C GLY A 60 4.99 14.27 -24.00
N GLN A 61 5.99 13.46 -24.32
CA GLN A 61 5.83 12.02 -24.55
C GLN A 61 6.76 11.24 -23.63
N ILE A 62 6.21 10.22 -22.97
CA ILE A 62 6.99 9.24 -22.20
C ILE A 62 7.59 8.25 -23.20
N THR A 63 8.93 8.18 -23.23
CA THR A 63 9.69 7.37 -24.17
C THR A 63 10.22 6.08 -23.57
N ALA A 64 10.46 6.05 -22.24
CA ALA A 64 10.91 4.87 -21.51
C ALA A 64 10.44 4.91 -20.05
N LEU A 65 10.29 3.72 -19.46
CA LEU A 65 10.19 3.54 -18.00
C LEU A 65 11.57 3.18 -17.46
N ILE A 66 12.01 3.88 -16.44
CA ILE A 66 13.22 3.53 -15.70
C ILE A 66 12.89 2.32 -14.79
N PRO A 67 13.75 1.30 -14.70
CA PRO A 67 13.49 0.10 -13.89
C PRO A 67 13.03 0.46 -12.46
N ARG A 68 11.93 -0.14 -12.04
CA ARG A 68 11.38 0.04 -10.70
C ARG A 68 12.25 -0.68 -9.67
N ARG A 69 12.37 -0.10 -8.49
CA ARG A 69 12.91 -0.76 -7.30
C ARG A 69 11.88 -1.74 -6.72
N ASN A 70 10.63 -1.31 -6.64
CA ASN A 70 9.48 -2.09 -6.21
C ASN A 70 8.17 -1.51 -6.78
N GLY A 71 7.07 -2.25 -6.61
CA GLY A 71 5.76 -1.79 -7.04
C GLY A 71 4.65 -2.40 -6.21
N PHE A 72 3.83 -1.59 -5.56
CA PHE A 72 2.68 -2.06 -4.80
C PHE A 72 1.46 -2.21 -5.72
N ALA A 73 0.99 -3.46 -5.88
CA ALA A 73 -0.10 -3.80 -6.77
C ALA A 73 -1.19 -4.63 -6.06
N ARG A 74 -2.35 -4.73 -6.70
CA ARG A 74 -3.44 -5.62 -6.28
C ARG A 74 -4.07 -6.27 -7.49
N TRP A 75 -4.75 -7.39 -7.30
CA TRP A 75 -5.63 -7.94 -8.33
C TRP A 75 -6.90 -7.09 -8.49
N ASN A 76 -7.24 -6.72 -9.72
CA ASN A 76 -8.47 -6.01 -10.05
C ASN A 76 -9.46 -6.99 -10.68
N GLN A 77 -10.47 -7.41 -9.93
CA GLN A 77 -11.48 -8.38 -10.36
C GLN A 77 -12.29 -7.91 -11.59
N LYS A 78 -12.49 -6.59 -11.76
CA LYS A 78 -13.26 -6.05 -12.90
C LYS A 78 -12.50 -6.17 -14.21
N THR A 79 -11.22 -5.91 -14.20
CA THR A 79 -10.37 -5.95 -15.41
C THR A 79 -9.66 -7.30 -15.55
N ARG A 80 -9.77 -8.20 -14.57
CA ARG A 80 -9.05 -9.48 -14.48
C ARG A 80 -7.56 -9.32 -14.76
N SER A 81 -6.96 -8.32 -14.13
CA SER A 81 -5.55 -8.00 -14.31
C SER A 81 -5.01 -7.27 -13.06
N PRO A 82 -3.72 -7.37 -12.76
CA PRO A 82 -3.13 -6.64 -11.67
C PRO A 82 -3.14 -5.13 -11.95
N GLN A 83 -3.46 -4.36 -10.93
CA GLN A 83 -3.43 -2.91 -10.95
C GLN A 83 -2.29 -2.42 -10.07
N LEU A 84 -1.32 -1.76 -10.68
CA LEU A 84 -0.24 -1.09 -9.96
C LEU A 84 -0.79 0.18 -9.31
N LEU A 85 -0.56 0.35 -8.02
CA LEU A 85 -1.08 1.46 -7.21
C LEU A 85 -0.03 2.51 -6.93
N ALA A 86 1.21 2.09 -6.69
CA ALA A 86 2.36 2.94 -6.40
C ALA A 86 3.66 2.25 -6.83
N ALA A 87 4.69 3.02 -7.14
CA ALA A 87 6.01 2.52 -7.50
C ALA A 87 7.12 3.23 -6.71
N ASN A 88 8.27 2.55 -6.55
CA ASN A 88 9.48 3.09 -5.93
C ASN A 88 9.26 3.66 -4.53
N ILE A 89 8.47 2.96 -3.71
CA ILE A 89 8.14 3.37 -2.35
C ILE A 89 9.15 2.82 -1.33
N ASP A 90 9.40 3.60 -0.28
CA ASP A 90 10.28 3.23 0.84
C ASP A 90 9.49 2.58 1.99
N LEU A 91 8.21 2.92 2.11
CA LEU A 91 7.35 2.46 3.21
C LEU A 91 5.89 2.43 2.78
N LEU A 92 5.20 1.33 3.08
CA LEU A 92 3.75 1.24 2.92
C LEU A 92 3.06 1.59 4.24
N LEU A 93 2.13 2.53 4.22
CA LEU A 93 1.32 2.95 5.36
C LEU A 93 -0.03 2.24 5.29
N CYS A 94 -0.25 1.25 6.16
CA CYS A 94 -1.53 0.57 6.28
C CYS A 94 -2.37 1.22 7.38
N VAL A 95 -3.34 2.06 6.99
CA VAL A 95 -4.19 2.80 7.94
C VAL A 95 -5.40 1.96 8.34
N THR A 96 -5.55 1.76 9.63
CA THR A 96 -6.71 1.10 10.27
C THR A 96 -7.29 1.97 11.38
N THR A 97 -8.37 1.53 12.03
CA THR A 97 -9.04 2.27 13.10
C THR A 97 -9.70 1.30 14.07
N PRO A 98 -9.78 1.61 15.38
CA PRO A 98 -10.48 0.75 16.33
C PRO A 98 -11.99 0.76 16.13
N ALA A 99 -12.55 1.85 15.59
CA ALA A 99 -13.99 2.00 15.37
C ALA A 99 -14.26 2.98 14.21
N ASN A 100 -15.46 2.88 13.64
CA ASN A 100 -16.00 3.81 12.62
C ASN A 100 -15.05 4.07 11.43
N PRO A 101 -14.82 3.05 10.57
CA PRO A 101 -15.52 1.77 10.43
C PRO A 101 -15.05 0.71 11.44
N PRO A 102 -15.71 -0.45 11.52
CA PRO A 102 -15.27 -1.54 12.39
C PRO A 102 -13.83 -1.95 12.08
N PHE A 103 -13.08 -2.34 13.12
CA PHE A 103 -11.74 -2.89 13.00
C PHE A 103 -11.73 -4.14 12.13
N ARG A 104 -10.81 -4.21 11.16
CA ARG A 104 -10.71 -5.33 10.23
C ARG A 104 -9.27 -5.80 10.10
N PRO A 105 -8.76 -6.60 11.03
CA PRO A 105 -7.36 -7.07 11.04
C PRO A 105 -6.99 -7.86 9.78
N ARG A 106 -7.92 -8.64 9.20
CA ARG A 106 -7.68 -9.41 7.97
C ARG A 106 -7.35 -8.54 6.76
N PHE A 107 -7.89 -7.31 6.67
CA PHE A 107 -7.48 -6.37 5.63
C PHE A 107 -6.03 -5.93 5.82
N THR A 108 -5.64 -5.65 7.07
CA THR A 108 -4.25 -5.30 7.42
C THR A 108 -3.32 -6.47 7.10
N ASP A 109 -3.67 -7.70 7.50
CA ASP A 109 -2.86 -8.88 7.24
C ASP A 109 -2.63 -9.12 5.74
N ARG A 110 -3.68 -8.97 4.91
CA ARG A 110 -3.54 -9.04 3.44
C ARG A 110 -2.60 -7.99 2.88
N THR A 111 -2.68 -6.77 3.42
CA THR A 111 -1.79 -5.68 3.02
C THR A 111 -0.34 -5.99 3.37
N LEU A 112 -0.09 -6.55 4.57
CA LEU A 112 1.23 -6.98 5.03
C LEU A 112 1.81 -8.06 4.12
N VAL A 113 1.03 -9.08 3.78
CA VAL A 113 1.45 -10.17 2.89
C VAL A 113 1.83 -9.63 1.51
N GLN A 114 1.00 -8.79 0.89
CA GLN A 114 1.31 -8.23 -0.43
C GLN A 114 2.54 -7.33 -0.39
N ALA A 115 2.72 -6.55 0.67
CA ALA A 115 3.89 -5.70 0.82
C ALA A 115 5.16 -6.53 1.01
N ALA A 116 5.10 -7.59 1.83
CA ALA A 116 6.22 -8.50 2.05
C ALA A 116 6.64 -9.22 0.76
N ALA A 117 5.69 -9.62 -0.08
CA ALA A 117 5.96 -10.25 -1.37
C ALA A 117 6.70 -9.33 -2.37
N GLU A 118 6.65 -8.03 -2.15
CA GLU A 118 7.32 -7.01 -2.97
C GLU A 118 8.51 -6.36 -2.22
N ASP A 119 8.96 -6.95 -1.13
CA ASP A 119 10.03 -6.45 -0.25
C ASP A 119 9.80 -5.00 0.23
N ILE A 120 8.52 -4.62 0.45
CA ILE A 120 8.14 -3.28 0.89
C ILE A 120 7.94 -3.25 2.40
N PRO A 121 8.76 -2.50 3.16
CA PRO A 121 8.53 -2.29 4.59
C PRO A 121 7.14 -1.68 4.84
N THR A 122 6.47 -2.12 5.92
CA THR A 122 5.11 -1.64 6.24
C THR A 122 5.05 -1.06 7.64
N LEU A 123 4.35 0.07 7.78
CA LEU A 123 3.95 0.70 9.02
C LEU A 123 2.43 0.61 9.15
N ILE A 124 1.94 0.00 10.23
CA ILE A 124 0.52 0.04 10.57
C ILE A 124 0.24 1.35 11.30
N ILE A 125 -0.75 2.10 10.83
CA ILE A 125 -1.23 3.31 11.48
C ILE A 125 -2.62 3.05 12.05
N VAL A 126 -2.74 3.04 13.38
CA VAL A 126 -4.02 2.96 14.08
C VAL A 126 -4.51 4.39 14.29
N ASN A 127 -5.39 4.86 13.41
CA ASN A 127 -5.96 6.20 13.48
C ASN A 127 -7.24 6.21 14.33
N LYS A 128 -7.67 7.38 14.78
CA LYS A 128 -8.85 7.63 15.62
C LYS A 128 -8.75 6.98 17.01
N ILE A 129 -7.58 7.02 17.61
CA ILE A 129 -7.39 6.52 18.99
C ILE A 129 -8.21 7.30 20.02
N ASP A 130 -8.67 8.52 19.67
CA ASP A 130 -9.63 9.31 20.45
C ASP A 130 -10.98 8.63 20.68
N LEU A 131 -11.31 7.59 19.91
CA LEU A 131 -12.50 6.75 20.13
C LEU A 131 -12.29 5.66 21.18
N GLY A 132 -11.08 5.54 21.75
CA GLY A 132 -10.68 4.45 22.62
C GLY A 132 -10.32 3.17 21.84
N ILE A 133 -9.40 2.37 22.39
CA ILE A 133 -8.99 1.09 21.82
C ILE A 133 -9.43 -0.03 22.76
N PRO A 134 -10.43 -0.85 22.39
CA PRO A 134 -10.85 -2.03 23.15
C PRO A 134 -9.69 -3.01 23.37
N GLU A 135 -9.69 -3.75 24.48
CA GLU A 135 -8.59 -4.65 24.83
C GLU A 135 -8.34 -5.72 23.76
N SER A 136 -9.38 -6.29 23.15
CA SER A 136 -9.23 -7.24 22.05
C SER A 136 -8.49 -6.68 20.83
N ILE A 137 -8.63 -5.38 20.55
CA ILE A 137 -7.88 -4.69 19.50
C ILE A 137 -6.46 -4.40 19.97
N ARG A 138 -6.28 -4.05 21.25
CA ARG A 138 -4.99 -3.83 21.88
C ARG A 138 -4.11 -5.10 21.83
N GLU A 139 -4.70 -6.26 22.10
CA GLU A 139 -4.04 -7.57 21.96
C GLU A 139 -3.55 -7.79 20.53
N ARG A 140 -4.39 -7.45 19.54
CA ARG A 140 -4.01 -7.60 18.14
C ARG A 140 -2.90 -6.65 17.70
N ILE A 141 -2.88 -5.42 18.25
CA ILE A 141 -1.79 -4.45 18.04
C ILE A 141 -0.48 -4.99 18.64
N ARG A 142 -0.51 -5.50 19.87
CA ARG A 142 0.67 -6.10 20.53
C ARG A 142 1.19 -7.32 19.74
N ASP A 143 0.30 -8.10 19.17
CA ASP A 143 0.71 -9.23 18.33
C ASP A 143 1.47 -8.79 17.09
N TRP A 144 1.00 -7.78 16.35
CA TRP A 144 1.76 -7.21 15.23
C TRP A 144 3.14 -6.69 15.67
N GLN A 145 3.20 -6.00 16.81
CA GLN A 145 4.48 -5.52 17.37
C GLN A 145 5.40 -6.69 17.77
N ARG A 146 4.87 -7.74 18.37
CA ARG A 146 5.60 -8.95 18.75
C ARG A 146 6.27 -9.65 17.57
N ILE A 147 5.61 -9.68 16.42
CA ILE A 147 6.14 -10.26 15.18
C ILE A 147 7.02 -9.29 14.37
N GLY A 148 7.36 -8.13 14.95
CA GLY A 148 8.29 -7.17 14.35
C GLY A 148 7.66 -6.13 13.44
N ILE A 149 6.32 -6.07 13.34
CA ILE A 149 5.64 -5.04 12.54
C ILE A 149 5.58 -3.73 13.34
N GLN A 150 6.04 -2.65 12.75
CA GLN A 150 5.96 -1.35 13.37
C GLN A 150 4.52 -0.82 13.37
N VAL A 151 4.07 -0.33 14.54
CA VAL A 151 2.72 0.24 14.71
C VAL A 151 2.83 1.66 15.26
N CYS A 152 2.09 2.59 14.68
CA CYS A 152 1.96 3.97 15.16
C CYS A 152 0.49 4.26 15.46
N GLU A 153 0.21 4.71 16.69
CA GLU A 153 -1.11 5.09 17.15
C GLU A 153 -1.28 6.60 17.02
N VAL A 154 -2.35 7.06 16.35
CA VAL A 154 -2.58 8.48 16.08
C VAL A 154 -4.05 8.86 16.18
N SER A 155 -4.32 10.13 16.47
CA SER A 155 -5.61 10.76 16.23
C SER A 155 -5.42 11.96 15.30
N ALA A 156 -5.80 11.79 14.05
CA ALA A 156 -5.81 12.90 13.09
C ALA A 156 -6.69 14.07 13.56
N LYS A 157 -7.76 13.77 14.30
CA LYS A 157 -8.70 14.76 14.83
C LYS A 157 -8.12 15.59 15.97
N MET A 158 -7.36 14.93 16.87
CA MET A 158 -6.80 15.56 18.07
C MET A 158 -5.34 16.02 17.90
N GLY A 159 -4.70 15.66 16.77
CA GLY A 159 -3.29 15.94 16.53
C GLY A 159 -2.33 15.00 17.26
N GLU A 160 -2.84 13.99 17.98
CA GLU A 160 -2.06 13.09 18.81
C GLU A 160 -1.25 12.12 17.92
N GLY A 161 0.05 11.94 18.26
CA GLY A 161 0.96 11.03 17.57
C GLY A 161 1.46 11.50 16.20
N LEU A 162 0.97 12.64 15.66
CA LEU A 162 1.30 13.12 14.31
C LEU A 162 2.78 13.47 14.15
N GLU A 163 3.41 14.11 15.12
CA GLU A 163 4.83 14.43 15.04
C GLU A 163 5.70 13.18 15.02
N SER A 164 5.40 12.20 15.88
CA SER A 164 6.11 10.92 15.88
C SER A 164 5.97 10.21 14.53
N LEU A 165 4.77 10.22 13.96
CA LEU A 165 4.53 9.70 12.62
C LEU A 165 5.34 10.48 11.57
N ALA A 166 5.28 11.82 11.56
CA ALA A 166 6.01 12.64 10.60
C ALA A 166 7.52 12.41 10.64
N ARG A 167 8.10 12.22 11.84
CA ARG A 167 9.52 11.86 12.02
C ARG A 167 9.84 10.50 11.39
N LEU A 168 8.96 9.49 11.49
CA LEU A 168 9.12 8.20 10.84
C LEU A 168 9.04 8.29 9.30
N LEU A 169 8.27 9.24 8.77
CA LEU A 169 8.08 9.45 7.32
C LEU A 169 9.17 10.32 6.69
N SER A 170 9.89 11.12 7.49
CA SER A 170 10.85 12.12 6.99
C SER A 170 11.86 11.52 6.03
N GLY A 171 12.03 12.18 4.88
CA GLY A 171 12.93 11.78 3.80
C GLY A 171 12.46 10.59 2.94
N LYS A 172 11.26 10.03 3.22
CA LYS A 172 10.75 8.83 2.53
C LYS A 172 9.68 9.16 1.51
N THR A 173 9.54 8.27 0.54
CA THR A 173 8.36 8.17 -0.33
C THR A 173 7.50 7.01 0.16
N CYS A 174 6.30 7.32 0.63
CA CYS A 174 5.40 6.36 1.24
C CYS A 174 4.12 6.20 0.40
N ALA A 175 3.60 4.98 0.28
CA ALA A 175 2.25 4.79 -0.24
C ALA A 175 1.27 4.60 0.92
N VAL A 176 0.09 5.21 0.85
CA VAL A 176 -0.93 5.04 1.88
C VAL A 176 -2.08 4.17 1.38
N THR A 177 -2.41 3.15 2.15
CA THR A 177 -3.55 2.26 1.89
C THR A 177 -4.41 2.11 3.15
N GLY A 178 -5.60 1.61 2.99
CA GLY A 178 -6.54 1.39 4.10
C GLY A 178 -7.98 1.47 3.62
N GLN A 179 -8.87 0.93 4.41
CA GLN A 179 -10.30 0.90 4.08
C GLN A 179 -10.91 2.29 3.94
N SER A 180 -12.05 2.35 3.23
CA SER A 180 -12.83 3.59 3.20
C SER A 180 -13.30 3.98 4.61
N GLY A 181 -13.18 5.25 4.97
CA GLY A 181 -13.64 5.78 6.25
C GLY A 181 -12.64 5.65 7.41
N VAL A 182 -11.47 5.01 7.27
CA VAL A 182 -10.45 4.95 8.35
C VAL A 182 -9.77 6.30 8.62
N GLY A 183 -10.03 7.31 7.76
CA GLY A 183 -9.54 8.68 7.97
C GLY A 183 -8.22 8.98 7.26
N LYS A 184 -7.89 8.31 6.14
CA LYS A 184 -6.67 8.60 5.36
C LYS A 184 -6.55 10.08 4.99
N SER A 185 -7.56 10.66 4.34
CA SER A 185 -7.55 12.07 3.92
C SER A 185 -7.48 13.03 5.12
N SER A 186 -8.15 12.70 6.22
CA SER A 186 -8.05 13.49 7.46
C SER A 186 -6.64 13.43 8.04
N LEU A 187 -6.01 12.25 8.02
CA LEU A 187 -4.64 12.07 8.48
C LEU A 187 -3.66 12.89 7.63
N LEU A 188 -3.77 12.82 6.30
CA LEU A 188 -2.91 13.58 5.40
C LEU A 188 -3.11 15.10 5.57
N ASN A 189 -4.35 15.57 5.69
CA ASN A 189 -4.64 16.99 5.97
C ASN A 189 -4.11 17.45 7.34
N SER A 190 -4.08 16.58 8.33
CA SER A 190 -3.54 16.91 9.65
C SER A 190 -2.01 16.91 9.67
N LEU A 191 -1.37 16.10 8.82
CA LEU A 191 0.08 16.11 8.62
C LEU A 191 0.53 17.34 7.80
N ASP A 192 -0.25 17.73 6.79
CA ASP A 192 0.04 18.92 5.98
C ASP A 192 -1.27 19.67 5.63
N PRO A 193 -1.64 20.67 6.45
CA PRO A 193 -2.86 21.47 6.22
C PRO A 193 -2.89 22.22 4.90
N SER A 194 -1.73 22.48 4.28
CA SER A 194 -1.64 23.18 3.00
C SER A 194 -2.25 22.42 1.83
N LEU A 195 -2.38 21.08 1.95
CA LEU A 195 -2.95 20.22 0.92
C LEU A 195 -4.44 20.47 0.70
N ALA A 196 -5.18 20.87 1.75
CA ALA A 196 -6.63 21.13 1.73
C ALA A 196 -7.42 20.03 0.98
N LEU A 197 -7.04 18.76 1.19
CA LEU A 197 -7.70 17.61 0.58
C LEU A 197 -9.15 17.54 1.07
N LYS A 198 -10.11 17.46 0.15
CA LYS A 198 -11.51 17.25 0.53
C LYS A 198 -11.66 15.85 1.13
N THR A 199 -12.23 15.75 2.31
CA THR A 199 -12.39 14.49 3.06
C THR A 199 -13.29 13.46 2.36
N ALA A 200 -13.96 13.82 1.28
CA ALA A 200 -14.82 12.94 0.49
C ALA A 200 -14.22 12.51 -0.87
N ASP A 201 -13.35 13.35 -1.49
CA ASP A 201 -12.81 13.09 -2.83
C ASP A 201 -11.42 13.74 -3.02
N ILE A 202 -10.38 12.93 -3.01
CA ILE A 202 -8.98 13.35 -3.25
C ILE A 202 -8.71 13.72 -4.72
N SER A 203 -9.68 13.56 -5.60
CA SER A 203 -9.50 13.59 -7.05
C SER A 203 -9.47 14.98 -7.72
N PHE A 204 -9.47 16.12 -7.00
CA PHE A 204 -9.90 17.37 -7.63
C PHE A 204 -8.89 18.52 -7.79
N LYS A 205 -7.69 18.48 -7.22
CA LYS A 205 -6.81 19.68 -7.29
C LYS A 205 -5.92 19.76 -8.54
N TYR A 206 -5.68 18.65 -9.22
CA TYR A 206 -4.82 18.61 -10.43
C TYR A 206 -5.54 18.31 -11.75
N ASP A 207 -6.85 18.09 -11.72
CA ASP A 207 -7.58 17.68 -12.92
C ASP A 207 -8.91 18.46 -13.09
N ARG A 208 -8.84 19.67 -13.58
CA ARG A 208 -10.02 20.30 -14.19
C ARG A 208 -10.28 19.61 -15.54
N GLY A 209 -10.96 18.46 -15.53
CA GLY A 209 -11.47 17.90 -16.77
C GLY A 209 -11.45 16.39 -16.98
N ILE A 210 -11.03 15.57 -16.00
CA ILE A 210 -11.00 14.10 -16.20
C ILE A 210 -11.83 13.40 -15.10
N HIS A 211 -12.92 12.76 -15.52
CA HIS A 211 -13.81 12.00 -14.65
C HIS A 211 -13.19 10.70 -14.16
N THR A 212 -13.36 10.40 -12.86
CA THR A 212 -13.04 9.15 -12.13
C THR A 212 -11.56 8.81 -12.01
N THR A 213 -10.93 9.26 -10.92
CA THR A 213 -9.58 8.88 -10.50
C THR A 213 -9.57 7.42 -10.02
N THR A 214 -9.15 6.51 -10.90
CA THR A 214 -8.90 5.09 -10.56
C THR A 214 -7.44 4.86 -10.18
N GLN A 215 -6.58 5.87 -10.24
CA GLN A 215 -5.16 5.83 -9.94
C GLN A 215 -4.82 6.75 -8.77
N GLY A 216 -3.72 6.44 -8.07
CA GLY A 216 -3.22 7.24 -6.96
C GLY A 216 -2.63 8.58 -7.39
N ILE A 217 -2.27 9.39 -6.41
CA ILE A 217 -1.62 10.70 -6.60
C ILE A 217 -0.35 10.80 -5.74
N PHE A 218 0.74 11.30 -6.31
CA PHE A 218 1.99 11.60 -5.60
C PHE A 218 1.93 13.03 -5.04
N LEU A 219 2.07 13.15 -3.73
CA LEU A 219 1.94 14.40 -2.96
C LEU A 219 3.24 14.66 -2.18
N PRO A 220 4.02 15.69 -2.53
CA PRO A 220 5.04 16.22 -1.62
C PRO A 220 4.37 16.85 -0.41
N MET A 221 4.86 16.54 0.79
CA MET A 221 4.29 17.00 2.06
C MET A 221 5.37 17.55 2.98
N THR A 222 5.00 18.47 3.84
CA THR A 222 5.88 19.03 4.87
C THR A 222 5.11 19.18 6.17
N PHE A 223 5.66 18.61 7.24
CA PHE A 223 5.15 18.76 8.61
C PHE A 223 6.08 19.65 9.39
N THR A 224 5.54 20.62 10.14
CA THR A 224 6.32 21.45 11.06
C THR A 224 6.22 20.86 12.46
N ALA A 225 7.33 20.35 12.97
CA ALA A 225 7.43 19.82 14.34
C ALA A 225 7.33 20.93 15.38
N HIS A 226 7.07 20.58 16.63
CA HIS A 226 6.94 21.58 17.75
C HIS A 226 8.21 22.39 17.98
N ASP A 227 9.37 21.81 17.64
CA ASP A 227 10.67 22.50 17.71
C ASP A 227 10.98 23.40 16.50
N GLY A 228 10.02 23.54 15.57
CA GLY A 228 10.18 24.30 14.33
C GLY A 228 10.85 23.54 13.18
N THR A 229 11.29 22.29 13.41
CA THR A 229 11.91 21.46 12.36
C THR A 229 10.92 21.17 11.24
N GLN A 230 11.36 21.38 9.99
CA GLN A 230 10.59 21.01 8.80
C GLN A 230 10.90 19.56 8.41
N LEU A 231 9.90 18.69 8.47
CA LEU A 231 9.98 17.28 8.13
C LEU A 231 9.31 17.09 6.76
N SER A 232 10.11 16.87 5.71
CA SER A 232 9.61 16.68 4.34
C SER A 232 9.59 15.21 3.98
N PHE A 233 8.51 14.77 3.33
CA PHE A 233 8.31 13.42 2.83
C PHE A 233 7.34 13.43 1.64
N ASN A 234 7.21 12.31 0.95
CA ASN A 234 6.26 12.18 -0.14
C ASN A 234 5.22 11.12 0.18
N ILE A 235 3.97 11.37 -0.18
CA ILE A 235 2.88 10.41 -0.04
C ILE A 235 2.30 10.09 -1.42
N ILE A 236 2.17 8.80 -1.72
CA ILE A 236 1.33 8.31 -2.81
C ILE A 236 0.00 7.90 -2.18
N ASP A 237 -1.03 8.75 -2.34
CA ASP A 237 -2.36 8.40 -1.88
C ASP A 237 -3.01 7.45 -2.86
N THR A 238 -3.28 6.22 -2.40
CA THR A 238 -3.96 5.22 -3.23
C THR A 238 -5.47 5.30 -3.02
N PRO A 239 -6.28 5.07 -4.07
CA PRO A 239 -7.73 5.07 -3.93
C PRO A 239 -8.19 4.14 -2.81
N GLY A 240 -9.18 4.56 -2.03
CA GLY A 240 -9.71 3.75 -0.92
C GLY A 240 -10.13 2.35 -1.38
N ILE A 241 -9.44 1.33 -0.88
CA ILE A 241 -9.63 -0.05 -1.31
C ILE A 241 -10.70 -0.70 -0.45
N ARG A 242 -11.82 -1.09 -1.06
CA ARG A 242 -12.89 -1.84 -0.36
C ARG A 242 -12.55 -3.32 -0.22
N HIS A 243 -11.91 -3.89 -1.24
CA HIS A 243 -11.49 -5.27 -1.31
C HIS A 243 -10.05 -5.34 -1.81
N PHE A 244 -9.17 -5.94 -1.01
CA PHE A 244 -7.77 -6.11 -1.37
C PHE A 244 -7.55 -7.59 -1.73
N ALA A 245 -7.46 -7.89 -3.03
CA ALA A 245 -7.11 -9.21 -3.53
C ALA A 245 -5.61 -9.28 -3.81
N LEU A 246 -4.97 -10.36 -3.40
CA LEU A 246 -3.54 -10.60 -3.58
C LEU A 246 -3.20 -10.80 -5.05
N TRP A 247 -1.95 -10.50 -5.40
CA TRP A 247 -1.42 -10.64 -6.76
C TRP A 247 -0.01 -11.21 -6.73
N GLY A 248 0.28 -12.14 -7.67
CA GLY A 248 1.63 -12.64 -7.90
C GLY A 248 2.18 -13.54 -6.81
N ILE A 249 1.32 -14.02 -5.90
CA ILE A 249 1.67 -14.91 -4.80
C ILE A 249 0.99 -16.25 -5.04
N LYS A 250 1.74 -17.34 -4.93
CA LYS A 250 1.17 -18.69 -5.01
C LYS A 250 0.63 -19.14 -3.66
N PRO A 251 -0.40 -20.02 -3.65
CA PRO A 251 -0.96 -20.53 -2.39
C PRO A 251 0.09 -21.06 -1.43
N GLU A 252 1.02 -21.88 -1.91
CA GLU A 252 2.08 -22.49 -1.12
C GLU A 252 3.13 -21.51 -0.58
N GLU A 253 3.25 -20.32 -1.19
CA GLU A 253 4.22 -19.31 -0.80
C GLU A 253 3.70 -18.40 0.32
N ILE A 254 2.38 -18.30 0.48
CA ILE A 254 1.76 -17.28 1.36
C ILE A 254 2.19 -17.40 2.83
N ILE A 255 2.48 -18.62 3.29
CA ILE A 255 2.90 -18.89 4.67
C ILE A 255 4.24 -18.22 5.02
N PHE A 256 5.12 -18.03 4.03
CA PHE A 256 6.44 -17.42 4.20
C PHE A 256 6.37 -15.89 4.35
N TYR A 257 5.22 -15.28 4.06
CA TYR A 257 4.96 -13.86 4.31
C TYR A 257 4.32 -13.59 5.68
N PHE A 258 4.27 -14.63 6.54
CA PHE A 258 3.88 -14.54 7.94
C PHE A 258 5.11 -14.83 8.81
N PRO A 259 5.82 -13.80 9.33
CA PRO A 259 7.10 -13.99 10.01
C PRO A 259 7.03 -14.97 11.19
N GLU A 260 5.89 -15.04 11.87
CA GLU A 260 5.64 -15.96 12.99
C GLU A 260 5.40 -17.40 12.54
N MET A 261 5.00 -17.62 11.30
CA MET A 261 4.70 -18.94 10.74
C MET A 261 5.86 -19.50 9.90
N GLU A 262 6.66 -18.65 9.27
CA GLU A 262 7.74 -19.03 8.36
C GLU A 262 8.68 -20.08 8.98
N LYS A 263 9.22 -19.79 10.18
CA LYS A 263 10.14 -20.69 10.88
C LYS A 263 9.49 -22.03 11.22
N ALA A 264 8.23 -21.98 11.67
CA ALA A 264 7.48 -23.18 12.02
C ALA A 264 7.14 -24.03 10.78
N ALA A 265 6.83 -23.38 9.65
CA ALA A 265 6.59 -24.08 8.38
C ALA A 265 7.84 -24.81 7.88
N ILE A 266 9.02 -24.16 7.91
CA ILE A 266 10.31 -24.77 7.54
C ILE A 266 10.65 -25.96 8.45
N GLN A 267 10.31 -25.91 9.73
CA GLN A 267 10.57 -26.96 10.72
C GLN A 267 9.48 -28.01 10.82
N CYS A 268 8.41 -27.92 10.02
CA CYS A 268 7.33 -28.88 10.03
C CYS A 268 7.82 -30.25 9.55
N ALA A 269 7.55 -31.30 10.32
CA ALA A 269 7.97 -32.68 10.00
C ALA A 269 7.41 -33.20 8.66
N PHE A 270 6.30 -32.64 8.20
CA PHE A 270 5.66 -32.98 6.92
C PHE A 270 6.14 -32.12 5.74
N GLY A 271 7.04 -31.15 6.00
CA GLY A 271 7.60 -30.26 4.98
C GLY A 271 6.53 -29.46 4.22
N LEU A 272 6.80 -29.17 2.94
CA LEU A 272 5.90 -28.41 2.07
C LEU A 272 4.61 -29.13 1.67
N SER A 273 4.49 -30.44 1.97
CA SER A 273 3.27 -31.19 1.71
C SER A 273 2.24 -31.12 2.84
N CYS A 274 2.57 -30.46 3.94
CA CYS A 274 1.66 -30.25 5.06
C CYS A 274 0.60 -29.20 4.71
N SER A 275 -0.68 -29.53 4.92
CA SER A 275 -1.76 -28.56 4.76
C SER A 275 -1.81 -27.56 5.94
N HIS A 276 -1.14 -27.87 7.05
CA HIS A 276 -1.16 -27.12 8.31
C HIS A 276 -2.56 -26.91 8.90
N ILE A 277 -3.51 -27.82 8.60
CA ILE A 277 -4.93 -27.68 9.01
C ILE A 277 -5.30 -28.74 10.06
N HIS A 278 -4.89 -30.00 9.87
CA HIS A 278 -5.34 -31.12 10.72
C HIS A 278 -4.29 -32.21 10.95
N GLU A 279 -3.07 -32.04 10.46
CA GLU A 279 -2.02 -33.05 10.64
C GLU A 279 -1.52 -33.07 12.08
N HIS A 280 -1.63 -34.24 12.73
CA HIS A 280 -1.08 -34.46 14.07
C HIS A 280 0.46 -34.31 14.06
N GLY A 281 0.99 -33.44 14.93
CA GLY A 281 2.42 -33.12 14.97
C GLY A 281 2.84 -32.05 13.93
N CYS A 282 1.88 -31.35 13.34
CA CYS A 282 2.17 -30.19 12.52
C CYS A 282 2.70 -29.04 13.39
N ARG A 283 3.92 -28.55 13.05
CA ARG A 283 4.58 -27.50 13.82
C ARG A 283 3.77 -26.21 13.90
N ILE A 284 3.05 -25.82 12.85
CA ILE A 284 2.17 -24.65 12.85
C ILE A 284 1.05 -24.78 13.86
N LEU A 285 0.40 -25.97 13.93
CA LEU A 285 -0.69 -26.21 14.89
C LEU A 285 -0.17 -26.30 16.34
N GLU A 286 1.04 -26.76 16.55
CA GLU A 286 1.71 -26.74 17.86
C GLU A 286 1.97 -25.28 18.31
N GLU A 287 2.54 -24.43 17.44
CA GLU A 287 2.80 -23.01 17.73
C GLU A 287 1.50 -22.21 17.93
N LEU A 288 0.45 -22.55 17.18
CA LEU A 288 -0.89 -21.96 17.38
C LEU A 288 -1.46 -22.36 18.76
N SER A 289 -1.35 -23.63 19.13
CA SER A 289 -1.83 -24.14 20.43
C SER A 289 -1.03 -23.57 21.61
N ALA A 290 0.25 -23.31 21.41
CA ALA A 290 1.13 -22.67 22.39
C ALA A 290 0.94 -21.14 22.51
N GLY A 291 0.10 -20.52 21.64
CA GLY A 291 -0.15 -19.08 21.62
C GLY A 291 0.97 -18.25 20.98
N HIS A 292 1.93 -18.88 20.32
CA HIS A 292 2.98 -18.18 19.57
C HIS A 292 2.50 -17.65 18.23
N ILE A 293 1.45 -18.25 17.67
CA ILE A 293 0.71 -17.75 16.51
C ILE A 293 -0.66 -17.30 17.01
N HIS A 294 -1.01 -16.05 16.70
CA HIS A 294 -2.34 -15.52 17.07
C HIS A 294 -3.42 -16.20 16.23
N PRO A 295 -4.57 -16.66 16.82
CA PRO A 295 -5.61 -17.35 16.09
C PRO A 295 -6.15 -16.59 14.87
N ASP A 296 -6.38 -15.26 14.98
CA ASP A 296 -6.82 -14.45 13.85
C ASP A 296 -5.78 -14.39 12.71
N ARG A 297 -4.47 -14.48 13.03
CA ARG A 297 -3.41 -14.51 12.01
C ARG A 297 -3.41 -15.83 11.26
N TYR A 298 -3.57 -16.91 11.99
CA TYR A 298 -3.73 -18.23 11.38
C TYR A 298 -4.96 -18.28 10.47
N GLU A 299 -6.11 -17.76 10.91
CA GLU A 299 -7.32 -17.66 10.09
C GLU A 299 -7.15 -16.71 8.90
N SER A 300 -6.37 -15.63 9.06
CA SER A 300 -6.04 -14.74 7.94
C SER A 300 -5.22 -15.48 6.88
N TRP A 301 -4.19 -16.22 7.29
CA TRP A 301 -3.39 -17.07 6.40
C TRP A 301 -4.27 -18.07 5.67
N ARG A 302 -5.05 -18.87 6.41
CA ARG A 302 -5.92 -19.90 5.85
C ARG A 302 -6.89 -19.35 4.82
N SER A 303 -7.57 -18.26 5.16
CA SER A 303 -8.54 -17.62 4.25
C SER A 303 -7.89 -17.10 2.96
N MET A 304 -6.64 -16.63 3.02
CA MET A 304 -5.92 -16.18 1.85
C MET A 304 -5.40 -17.34 1.01
N HIS A 305 -4.94 -18.42 1.64
CA HIS A 305 -4.52 -19.66 0.99
C HIS A 305 -5.70 -20.26 0.20
N ASP A 306 -6.85 -20.48 0.85
CA ASP A 306 -8.04 -21.04 0.21
C ASP A 306 -8.53 -20.18 -0.96
N GLU A 307 -8.47 -18.83 -0.83
CA GLU A 307 -8.83 -17.92 -1.92
C GLU A 307 -7.91 -18.06 -3.13
N LEU A 308 -6.59 -18.18 -2.92
CA LEU A 308 -5.63 -18.34 -4.00
C LEU A 308 -5.73 -19.71 -4.66
N GLU A 309 -6.00 -20.79 -3.91
CA GLU A 309 -6.24 -22.12 -4.48
C GLU A 309 -7.45 -22.12 -5.43
N LEU A 310 -8.56 -21.47 -5.02
CA LEU A 310 -9.74 -21.33 -5.89
C LEU A 310 -9.45 -20.55 -7.16
N LEU A 311 -8.66 -19.47 -7.09
CA LEU A 311 -8.30 -18.68 -8.26
C LEU A 311 -7.40 -19.45 -9.23
N THR A 312 -6.47 -20.25 -8.74
CA THR A 312 -5.62 -21.10 -9.58
C THR A 312 -6.38 -22.27 -10.19
N ALA A 313 -7.40 -22.80 -9.52
CA ALA A 313 -8.25 -23.87 -10.06
C ALA A 313 -9.15 -23.39 -11.22
N ASP A 314 -9.55 -22.10 -11.23
CA ASP A 314 -10.37 -21.49 -12.29
C ASP A 314 -9.56 -21.11 -13.55
N GLU A 315 -8.21 -21.18 -13.50
CA GLU A 315 -7.33 -20.93 -14.67
C GLU A 315 -7.05 -22.20 -15.49
N TYR A 316 -7.50 -23.38 -15.05
CA TYR A 316 -7.40 -24.67 -15.75
C TYR A 316 -8.79 -25.21 -16.14
#